data_5f6002895af44c14f3b8f7b2a514c8c7
#
_entry.id   5f6002895af44c14f3b8f7b2a514c8c7
#
_cell.length_a   1.000
_cell.length_b   1.000
_cell.length_c   1.000
_cell.angle_alpha   90.00
_cell.angle_beta   90.00
_cell.angle_gamma   90.00
#
_symmetry.space_group_name_H-M   'P 1'
#
loop_
_entity.id
_entity.type
_entity.pdbx_description
1 polymer ?
#
loop_
_entity_poly.entity_id
_entity_poly.type
_entity_poly.pdbx_seq_one_letter_code
_entity_poly.pdbx_strand_id
1 'polypeptide(L)'
;MARMLLGDVNVDRIEVASARVSEGEKDAVRMICRYAESVGKLDRVEVLGFVDGHKSIDWIDECGCRVLNLLAKGSLKHCTHQLKKTPEEHIDDIYRSLAYAAQKNMLVNLYLEDWSSGMKDSPDYVFQMMDALVESGIKRFLLPDTLGILNPIQVLEYLGKMKERYPSTHFDFHAHNDYDLAVGNSLAAVKAGVSGLHVTVNGLGERCGNAPLASVQAILRDQLHVDTGIREDRLGEISRLVEGYSGIAIAPNQPIVGENVFTQVAGVHADGDNKDNLYCNDLVPERFGRKREYALGKNSGKANIARNLEELGLELTPEQTRRVTQRITELGDRKEMVTQDDLPFIVSDVLKYS
;
A
#
# COMPACT_ATOMS: atom_id res chain seq x y z
N MET A 1 -9.16 9.46 -7.54
CA MET A 1 -8.53 8.26 -6.95
C MET A 1 -9.13 6.97 -7.51
N ALA A 2 -10.41 6.61 -7.29
CA ALA A 2 -11.00 5.33 -7.73
C ALA A 2 -10.82 5.03 -9.23
N ARG A 3 -11.01 6.01 -10.11
CA ARG A 3 -10.76 5.86 -11.56
C ARG A 3 -9.33 5.43 -11.85
N MET A 4 -8.39 6.09 -11.20
CA MET A 4 -6.97 5.81 -11.39
C MET A 4 -6.59 4.43 -10.83
N LEU A 5 -7.07 4.07 -9.65
CA LEU A 5 -6.80 2.76 -9.05
C LEU A 5 -7.36 1.62 -9.91
N LEU A 6 -8.63 1.70 -10.32
CA LEU A 6 -9.27 0.66 -11.13
C LEU A 6 -8.85 0.66 -12.60
N GLY A 7 -8.54 1.84 -13.16
CA GLY A 7 -8.19 2.02 -14.59
C GLY A 7 -6.69 1.98 -14.83
N ASP A 8 -5.98 2.99 -14.33
CA ASP A 8 -4.58 3.23 -14.69
C ASP A 8 -3.62 2.34 -13.91
N VAL A 9 -3.78 2.20 -12.60
CA VAL A 9 -2.98 1.33 -11.73
C VAL A 9 -3.39 -0.13 -11.88
N ASN A 10 -4.67 -0.38 -12.16
CA ASN A 10 -5.28 -1.69 -12.37
C ASN A 10 -5.20 -2.60 -11.14
N VAL A 11 -5.56 -2.07 -9.95
CA VAL A 11 -5.73 -2.91 -8.76
C VAL A 11 -6.95 -3.82 -8.92
N ASP A 12 -6.96 -4.97 -8.24
CA ASP A 12 -8.06 -5.93 -8.34
C ASP A 12 -9.37 -5.39 -7.76
N ARG A 13 -9.28 -4.72 -6.59
CA ARG A 13 -10.44 -4.22 -5.84
C ARG A 13 -10.08 -2.95 -5.10
N ILE A 14 -11.10 -2.16 -4.79
CA ILE A 14 -10.99 -0.98 -3.92
C ILE A 14 -12.08 -1.02 -2.86
N GLU A 15 -11.72 -0.89 -1.59
CA GLU A 15 -12.65 -0.57 -0.51
C GLU A 15 -12.69 0.95 -0.37
N VAL A 16 -13.87 1.55 -0.51
CA VAL A 16 -14.00 2.99 -0.78
C VAL A 16 -14.56 3.81 0.36
N ALA A 17 -15.27 3.21 1.31
CA ALA A 17 -15.84 3.90 2.45
C ALA A 17 -16.31 2.92 3.54
N SER A 18 -16.59 3.46 4.72
CA SER A 18 -17.43 2.80 5.72
C SER A 18 -18.87 3.28 5.58
N ALA A 19 -19.84 2.38 5.69
CA ALA A 19 -21.24 2.72 5.58
C ALA A 19 -21.67 3.68 6.68
N ARG A 20 -22.57 4.63 6.34
CA ARG A 20 -23.26 5.52 7.29
C ARG A 20 -22.41 6.58 7.95
N VAL A 21 -21.25 6.93 7.39
CA VAL A 21 -20.40 8.00 7.95
C VAL A 21 -20.97 9.39 7.65
N SER A 22 -21.24 9.71 6.38
CA SER A 22 -21.81 10.98 5.97
C SER A 22 -22.56 10.92 4.64
N GLU A 23 -23.40 11.94 4.35
CA GLU A 23 -24.03 12.07 3.04
C GLU A 23 -23.02 12.35 1.93
N GLY A 24 -21.93 13.10 2.21
CA GLY A 24 -20.87 13.34 1.25
C GLY A 24 -20.14 12.06 0.83
N GLU A 25 -19.88 11.14 1.77
CA GLU A 25 -19.34 9.82 1.45
C GLU A 25 -20.33 8.98 0.66
N LYS A 26 -21.63 9.04 1.00
CA LYS A 26 -22.66 8.34 0.24
C LYS A 26 -22.69 8.78 -1.22
N ASP A 27 -22.62 10.07 -1.47
CA ASP A 27 -22.57 10.60 -2.83
C ASP A 27 -21.26 10.21 -3.55
N ALA A 28 -20.13 10.22 -2.86
CA ALA A 28 -18.85 9.75 -3.41
C ALA A 28 -18.93 8.27 -3.82
N VAL A 29 -19.46 7.41 -2.96
CA VAL A 29 -19.65 5.97 -3.28
C VAL A 29 -20.57 5.78 -4.48
N ARG A 30 -21.71 6.51 -4.56
CA ARG A 30 -22.59 6.48 -5.73
C ARG A 30 -21.86 6.83 -7.03
N MET A 31 -21.04 7.89 -6.99
CA MET A 31 -20.25 8.31 -8.16
C MET A 31 -19.22 7.25 -8.55
N ILE A 32 -18.55 6.62 -7.58
CA ILE A 32 -17.59 5.53 -7.81
C ILE A 32 -18.30 4.31 -8.41
N CYS A 33 -19.43 3.89 -7.85
CA CYS A 33 -20.19 2.75 -8.36
C CYS A 33 -20.68 2.99 -9.80
N ARG A 34 -21.22 4.16 -10.12
CA ARG A 34 -21.63 4.52 -11.51
C ARG A 34 -20.45 4.46 -12.48
N TYR A 35 -19.29 4.97 -12.08
CA TYR A 35 -18.10 4.86 -12.91
C TYR A 35 -17.68 3.39 -13.08
N ALA A 36 -17.59 2.64 -12.00
CA ALA A 36 -17.18 1.24 -12.05
C ALA A 36 -18.15 0.38 -12.90
N GLU A 37 -19.44 0.64 -12.81
CA GLU A 37 -20.46 0.00 -13.66
C GLU A 37 -20.25 0.33 -15.14
N SER A 38 -19.99 1.61 -15.48
CA SER A 38 -19.75 2.04 -16.86
C SER A 38 -18.53 1.40 -17.52
N VAL A 39 -17.58 0.87 -16.72
CA VAL A 39 -16.36 0.19 -17.19
C VAL A 39 -16.37 -1.32 -16.89
N GLY A 40 -17.52 -1.88 -16.44
CA GLY A 40 -17.67 -3.30 -16.14
C GLY A 40 -16.88 -3.80 -14.93
N LYS A 41 -16.61 -2.94 -13.94
CA LYS A 41 -15.80 -3.22 -12.75
C LYS A 41 -16.57 -2.99 -11.42
N LEU A 42 -17.91 -3.02 -11.44
CA LEU A 42 -18.72 -2.75 -10.25
C LEU A 42 -18.47 -3.77 -9.12
N ASP A 43 -18.21 -5.01 -9.46
CA ASP A 43 -17.87 -6.11 -8.54
C ASP A 43 -16.49 -5.97 -7.87
N ARG A 44 -15.70 -4.97 -8.30
CA ARG A 44 -14.39 -4.62 -7.71
C ARG A 44 -14.49 -3.45 -6.72
N VAL A 45 -15.67 -2.88 -6.51
CA VAL A 45 -15.92 -1.80 -5.55
C VAL A 45 -16.57 -2.39 -4.31
N GLU A 46 -15.92 -2.23 -3.18
CA GLU A 46 -16.32 -2.80 -1.91
C GLU A 46 -16.59 -1.68 -0.89
N VAL A 47 -17.52 -1.91 0.01
CA VAL A 47 -17.86 -0.97 1.09
C VAL A 47 -17.90 -1.72 2.41
N LEU A 48 -17.23 -1.16 3.43
CA LEU A 48 -17.29 -1.67 4.78
C LEU A 48 -18.67 -1.39 5.39
N GLY A 49 -19.29 -2.42 5.94
CA GLY A 49 -20.55 -2.33 6.67
C GLY A 49 -20.47 -3.06 8.01
N PHE A 50 -21.44 -2.79 8.86
CA PHE A 50 -21.45 -3.31 10.23
C PHE A 50 -22.58 -4.34 10.42
N VAL A 51 -22.40 -5.21 11.42
CA VAL A 51 -23.46 -6.12 11.88
C VAL A 51 -24.47 -5.30 12.72
N ASP A 52 -25.28 -4.48 12.03
CA ASP A 52 -26.19 -3.47 12.62
C ASP A 52 -27.66 -3.64 12.17
N GLY A 53 -28.04 -4.87 11.84
CA GLY A 53 -29.32 -5.23 11.24
C GLY A 53 -29.32 -4.94 9.74
N HIS A 54 -30.15 -3.98 9.30
CA HIS A 54 -30.28 -3.67 7.86
C HIS A 54 -29.55 -2.39 7.46
N LYS A 55 -29.17 -1.56 8.41
CA LYS A 55 -28.83 -0.14 8.18
C LYS A 55 -27.62 0.04 7.25
N SER A 56 -26.55 -0.72 7.47
CA SER A 56 -25.36 -0.67 6.60
C SER A 56 -25.68 -1.25 5.22
N ILE A 57 -26.44 -2.35 5.16
CA ILE A 57 -26.81 -3.02 3.92
C ILE A 57 -27.67 -2.10 3.05
N ASP A 58 -28.72 -1.47 3.64
CA ASP A 58 -29.58 -0.53 2.93
C ASP A 58 -28.79 0.68 2.41
N TRP A 59 -27.90 1.24 3.21
CA TRP A 59 -27.05 2.35 2.80
C TRP A 59 -26.18 1.98 1.58
N ILE A 60 -25.56 0.79 1.60
CA ILE A 60 -24.71 0.29 0.53
C ILE A 60 -25.51 0.02 -0.75
N ASP A 61 -26.70 -0.60 -0.62
CA ASP A 61 -27.61 -0.85 -1.73
C ASP A 61 -28.09 0.45 -2.40
N GLU A 62 -28.45 1.45 -1.60
CA GLU A 62 -28.82 2.79 -2.08
C GLU A 62 -27.69 3.53 -2.83
N CYS A 63 -26.43 3.19 -2.55
CA CYS A 63 -25.27 3.68 -3.31
C CYS A 63 -25.07 2.95 -4.64
N GLY A 64 -25.75 1.82 -4.87
CA GLY A 64 -25.59 0.97 -6.04
C GLY A 64 -24.38 0.04 -5.94
N CYS A 65 -23.76 -0.11 -4.78
CA CYS A 65 -22.67 -1.07 -4.56
C CYS A 65 -23.22 -2.50 -4.44
N ARG A 66 -22.42 -3.49 -4.84
CA ARG A 66 -22.79 -4.91 -4.85
C ARG A 66 -21.96 -5.77 -3.91
N VAL A 67 -20.90 -5.23 -3.33
CA VAL A 67 -19.99 -5.98 -2.46
C VAL A 67 -19.92 -5.33 -1.10
N LEU A 68 -20.32 -6.07 -0.09
CA LEU A 68 -20.29 -5.71 1.32
C LEU A 68 -19.10 -6.40 2.00
N ASN A 69 -18.22 -5.64 2.60
CA ASN A 69 -17.25 -6.13 3.57
C ASN A 69 -17.86 -5.99 4.97
N LEU A 70 -18.44 -7.08 5.49
CA LEU A 70 -19.14 -7.08 6.76
C LEU A 70 -18.14 -7.18 7.94
N LEU A 71 -18.16 -6.22 8.84
CA LEU A 71 -17.25 -6.18 9.99
C LEU A 71 -17.83 -6.98 11.17
N ALA A 72 -17.25 -8.15 11.41
CA ALA A 72 -17.49 -8.97 12.59
C ALA A 72 -16.28 -8.93 13.53
N LYS A 73 -16.38 -9.53 14.72
CA LYS A 73 -15.29 -9.57 15.70
C LYS A 73 -14.51 -10.88 15.62
N GLY A 74 -13.20 -10.77 15.50
CA GLY A 74 -12.26 -11.89 15.40
C GLY A 74 -11.60 -12.27 16.70
N SER A 75 -11.86 -11.57 17.83
CA SER A 75 -11.40 -11.93 19.16
C SER A 75 -12.55 -12.05 20.16
N LEU A 76 -12.46 -13.00 21.09
CA LEU A 76 -13.44 -13.18 22.16
C LEU A 76 -13.59 -11.90 23.00
N LYS A 77 -12.47 -11.21 23.23
CA LYS A 77 -12.45 -9.95 23.98
C LYS A 77 -13.34 -8.89 23.33
N HIS A 78 -13.26 -8.70 22.02
CA HIS A 78 -14.11 -7.73 21.31
C HIS A 78 -15.56 -8.21 21.28
N CYS A 79 -15.84 -9.48 21.10
CA CYS A 79 -17.19 -10.03 21.16
C CYS A 79 -17.86 -9.76 22.53
N THR A 80 -17.18 -10.13 23.60
CA THR A 80 -17.77 -10.07 24.97
C THR A 80 -17.77 -8.67 25.57
N HIS A 81 -16.70 -7.88 25.39
CA HIS A 81 -16.57 -6.56 26.05
C HIS A 81 -17.11 -5.41 25.18
N GLN A 82 -16.90 -5.44 23.88
CA GLN A 82 -17.37 -4.36 23.00
C GLN A 82 -18.82 -4.59 22.54
N LEU A 83 -19.14 -5.79 22.03
CA LEU A 83 -20.50 -6.10 21.61
C LEU A 83 -21.41 -6.49 22.77
N LYS A 84 -20.83 -6.96 23.88
CA LYS A 84 -21.55 -7.54 25.05
C LYS A 84 -22.43 -8.71 24.65
N LYS A 85 -21.89 -9.60 23.79
CA LYS A 85 -22.57 -10.77 23.25
C LYS A 85 -21.80 -12.06 23.53
N THR A 86 -22.53 -13.18 23.51
CA THR A 86 -21.89 -14.50 23.40
C THR A 86 -21.45 -14.73 21.94
N PRO A 87 -20.53 -15.68 21.71
CA PRO A 87 -20.17 -16.09 20.35
C PRO A 87 -21.39 -16.51 19.50
N GLU A 88 -22.32 -17.26 20.07
CA GLU A 88 -23.53 -17.75 19.42
C GLU A 88 -24.46 -16.59 18.99
N GLU A 89 -24.68 -15.64 19.89
CA GLU A 89 -25.47 -14.44 19.58
C GLU A 89 -24.84 -13.62 18.45
N HIS A 90 -23.52 -13.53 18.42
CA HIS A 90 -22.80 -12.80 17.36
C HIS A 90 -22.87 -13.55 16.03
N ILE A 91 -22.72 -14.87 16.03
CA ILE A 91 -22.91 -15.71 14.84
C ILE A 91 -24.33 -15.56 14.27
N ASP A 92 -25.34 -15.61 15.14
CA ASP A 92 -26.75 -15.42 14.73
C ASP A 92 -27.01 -14.06 14.09
N ASP A 93 -26.40 -12.98 14.61
CA ASP A 93 -26.50 -11.65 14.01
C ASP A 93 -25.84 -11.59 12.63
N ILE A 94 -24.72 -12.27 12.46
CA ILE A 94 -24.04 -12.36 11.16
C ILE A 94 -24.94 -13.11 10.17
N TYR A 95 -25.52 -14.25 10.56
CA TYR A 95 -26.45 -14.99 9.69
C TYR A 95 -27.67 -14.16 9.28
N ARG A 96 -28.25 -13.36 10.21
CA ARG A 96 -29.34 -12.44 9.86
C ARG A 96 -28.89 -11.39 8.83
N SER A 97 -27.69 -10.86 8.98
CA SER A 97 -27.13 -9.90 8.02
C SER A 97 -26.87 -10.55 6.65
N LEU A 98 -26.35 -11.78 6.61
CA LEU A 98 -26.14 -12.54 5.37
C LEU A 98 -27.45 -12.81 4.65
N ALA A 99 -28.49 -13.25 5.39
CA ALA A 99 -29.80 -13.50 4.82
C ALA A 99 -30.45 -12.25 4.21
N TYR A 100 -30.26 -11.09 4.85
CA TYR A 100 -30.77 -9.83 4.32
C TYR A 100 -29.94 -9.34 3.11
N ALA A 101 -28.62 -9.43 3.16
CA ALA A 101 -27.74 -9.08 2.03
C ALA A 101 -28.06 -9.96 0.78
N ALA A 102 -28.38 -11.23 0.98
CA ALA A 102 -28.80 -12.14 -0.10
C ALA A 102 -30.09 -11.65 -0.77
N GLN A 103 -31.09 -11.13 -0.02
CA GLN A 103 -32.30 -10.54 -0.60
C GLN A 103 -32.02 -9.32 -1.47
N LYS A 104 -30.92 -8.62 -1.21
CA LYS A 104 -30.41 -7.48 -1.98
C LYS A 104 -29.45 -7.89 -3.12
N ASN A 105 -29.24 -9.19 -3.34
CA ASN A 105 -28.27 -9.73 -4.30
C ASN A 105 -26.84 -9.21 -4.09
N MET A 106 -26.44 -8.96 -2.83
CA MET A 106 -25.09 -8.55 -2.49
C MET A 106 -24.15 -9.72 -2.29
N LEU A 107 -22.91 -9.58 -2.72
CA LEU A 107 -21.82 -10.45 -2.33
C LEU A 107 -21.29 -9.98 -0.97
N VAL A 108 -21.03 -10.92 -0.08
CA VAL A 108 -20.55 -10.60 1.28
C VAL A 108 -19.19 -11.22 1.51
N ASN A 109 -18.24 -10.39 1.93
CA ASN A 109 -17.00 -10.78 2.55
C ASN A 109 -17.10 -10.50 4.05
N LEU A 110 -16.30 -11.17 4.88
CA LEU A 110 -16.37 -11.01 6.33
C LEU A 110 -15.00 -10.63 6.91
N TYR A 111 -14.91 -9.48 7.53
CA TYR A 111 -13.80 -9.14 8.42
C TYR A 111 -13.97 -9.85 9.77
N LEU A 112 -12.90 -10.46 10.25
CA LEU A 112 -12.75 -10.87 11.64
C LEU A 112 -11.86 -9.83 12.36
N GLU A 113 -12.42 -8.66 12.69
CA GLU A 113 -11.69 -7.56 13.33
C GLU A 113 -10.98 -8.05 14.60
N ASP A 114 -9.71 -7.64 14.78
CA ASP A 114 -8.84 -8.09 15.87
C ASP A 114 -8.51 -9.60 15.81
N TRP A 115 -8.50 -10.19 14.60
CA TRP A 115 -8.16 -11.59 14.38
C TRP A 115 -6.80 -11.97 14.95
N SER A 116 -5.79 -11.11 14.84
CA SER A 116 -4.46 -11.37 15.38
C SER A 116 -4.45 -11.58 16.90
N SER A 117 -5.15 -10.73 17.66
CA SER A 117 -5.35 -10.95 19.10
C SER A 117 -6.20 -12.19 19.37
N GLY A 118 -7.20 -12.44 18.52
CA GLY A 118 -8.02 -13.66 18.57
C GLY A 118 -7.15 -14.93 18.49
N MET A 119 -6.30 -15.04 17.49
CA MET A 119 -5.40 -16.19 17.30
C MET A 119 -4.39 -16.32 18.43
N LYS A 120 -3.95 -15.22 19.04
CA LYS A 120 -3.01 -15.21 20.15
C LYS A 120 -3.65 -15.63 21.48
N ASP A 121 -4.81 -15.05 21.79
CA ASP A 121 -5.37 -15.07 23.15
C ASP A 121 -6.65 -15.92 23.27
N SER A 122 -7.34 -16.19 22.16
CA SER A 122 -8.62 -16.94 22.10
C SER A 122 -8.80 -17.71 20.79
N PRO A 123 -7.85 -18.58 20.39
CA PRO A 123 -7.92 -19.28 19.10
C PRO A 123 -9.17 -20.14 18.95
N ASP A 124 -9.68 -20.73 20.03
CA ASP A 124 -10.91 -21.54 20.02
C ASP A 124 -12.12 -20.71 19.55
N TYR A 125 -12.19 -19.43 19.95
CA TYR A 125 -13.22 -18.50 19.46
C TYR A 125 -13.09 -18.25 17.96
N VAL A 126 -11.87 -18.02 17.47
CA VAL A 126 -11.64 -17.80 16.02
C VAL A 126 -12.10 -19.00 15.23
N PHE A 127 -11.73 -20.21 15.68
CA PHE A 127 -12.16 -21.45 15.01
C PHE A 127 -13.67 -21.71 15.15
N GLN A 128 -14.30 -21.41 16.29
CA GLN A 128 -15.75 -21.46 16.44
C GLN A 128 -16.47 -20.56 15.42
N MET A 129 -16.01 -19.32 15.27
CA MET A 129 -16.54 -18.39 14.27
C MET A 129 -16.38 -18.95 12.84
N MET A 130 -15.19 -19.47 12.53
CA MET A 130 -14.89 -19.99 11.20
C MET A 130 -15.70 -21.25 10.90
N ASP A 131 -15.76 -22.22 11.81
CA ASP A 131 -16.53 -23.46 11.64
C ASP A 131 -18.01 -23.17 11.38
N ALA A 132 -18.58 -22.17 12.08
CA ALA A 132 -19.95 -21.76 11.87
C ALA A 132 -20.19 -21.07 10.53
N LEU A 133 -19.21 -20.31 10.01
CA LEU A 133 -19.45 -19.36 8.92
C LEU A 133 -18.83 -19.77 7.58
N VAL A 134 -17.91 -20.74 7.54
CA VAL A 134 -17.18 -21.09 6.32
C VAL A 134 -18.10 -21.57 5.18
N GLU A 135 -19.19 -22.25 5.51
CA GLU A 135 -20.18 -22.75 4.53
C GLU A 135 -21.39 -21.80 4.34
N SER A 136 -21.37 -20.59 4.93
CA SER A 136 -22.52 -19.68 4.91
C SER A 136 -22.70 -18.89 3.61
N GLY A 137 -21.82 -19.08 2.62
CA GLY A 137 -21.85 -18.36 1.35
C GLY A 137 -20.99 -17.07 1.33
N ILE A 138 -20.29 -16.76 2.42
CA ILE A 138 -19.27 -15.71 2.47
C ILE A 138 -18.21 -15.99 1.42
N LYS A 139 -17.84 -14.96 0.64
CA LYS A 139 -16.91 -15.10 -0.48
C LYS A 139 -15.45 -15.11 -0.04
N ARG A 140 -15.12 -14.25 0.91
CA ARG A 140 -13.75 -14.10 1.42
C ARG A 140 -13.78 -13.79 2.91
N PHE A 141 -12.84 -14.34 3.64
CA PHE A 141 -12.58 -14.00 5.04
C PHE A 141 -11.36 -13.09 5.14
N LEU A 142 -11.54 -11.94 5.74
CA LEU A 142 -10.57 -10.86 5.84
C LEU A 142 -9.98 -10.91 7.25
N LEU A 143 -8.68 -11.21 7.34
CA LEU A 143 -7.99 -11.52 8.60
C LEU A 143 -7.03 -10.36 8.95
N PRO A 144 -7.49 -9.36 9.75
CA PRO A 144 -6.68 -8.20 10.05
C PRO A 144 -5.78 -8.40 11.27
N ASP A 145 -4.54 -7.98 11.13
CA ASP A 145 -3.69 -7.61 12.23
C ASP A 145 -4.00 -6.16 12.64
N THR A 146 -5.15 -6.00 13.30
CA THR A 146 -5.79 -4.71 13.59
C THR A 146 -4.91 -3.77 14.41
N LEU A 147 -4.09 -4.32 15.29
CA LEU A 147 -3.20 -3.55 16.17
C LEU A 147 -1.72 -3.62 15.72
N GLY A 148 -1.44 -4.24 14.58
CA GLY A 148 -0.09 -4.39 14.04
C GLY A 148 0.85 -5.14 14.98
N ILE A 149 0.36 -6.16 15.71
CA ILE A 149 1.10 -6.83 16.79
C ILE A 149 1.89 -8.06 16.32
N LEU A 150 1.66 -8.53 15.11
CA LEU A 150 2.31 -9.73 14.61
C LEU A 150 3.68 -9.44 14.00
N ASN A 151 4.55 -10.43 14.11
CA ASN A 151 5.76 -10.51 13.31
C ASN A 151 5.60 -11.57 12.18
N PRO A 152 6.49 -11.60 11.17
CA PRO A 152 6.36 -12.51 10.04
C PRO A 152 6.31 -14.01 10.41
N ILE A 153 6.95 -14.42 11.49
CA ILE A 153 6.93 -15.82 11.97
C ILE A 153 5.54 -16.17 12.50
N GLN A 154 4.94 -15.28 13.30
CA GLN A 154 3.58 -15.47 13.82
C GLN A 154 2.53 -15.43 12.70
N VAL A 155 2.72 -14.58 11.69
CA VAL A 155 1.85 -14.55 10.51
C VAL A 155 1.87 -15.90 9.79
N LEU A 156 3.07 -16.46 9.54
CA LEU A 156 3.20 -17.80 8.93
C LEU A 156 2.51 -18.87 9.78
N GLU A 157 2.71 -18.84 11.10
CA GLU A 157 2.10 -19.82 12.02
C GLU A 157 0.57 -19.73 12.03
N TYR A 158 0.03 -18.52 12.24
CA TYR A 158 -1.42 -18.35 12.44
C TYR A 158 -2.20 -18.55 11.15
N LEU A 159 -1.72 -17.99 10.05
CA LEU A 159 -2.34 -18.22 8.73
C LEU A 159 -2.14 -19.65 8.25
N GLY A 160 -1.01 -20.28 8.59
CA GLY A 160 -0.76 -21.70 8.32
C GLY A 160 -1.84 -22.57 8.97
N LYS A 161 -2.16 -22.35 10.25
CA LYS A 161 -3.25 -23.03 10.99
C LYS A 161 -4.62 -22.81 10.32
N MET A 162 -4.88 -21.58 9.84
CA MET A 162 -6.13 -21.26 9.12
C MET A 162 -6.19 -22.03 7.79
N LYS A 163 -5.13 -22.04 7.01
CA LYS A 163 -5.08 -22.73 5.71
C LYS A 163 -5.10 -24.26 5.86
N GLU A 164 -4.48 -24.79 6.88
CA GLU A 164 -4.53 -26.23 7.19
C GLU A 164 -5.96 -26.69 7.48
N ARG A 165 -6.71 -25.94 8.31
CA ARG A 165 -8.09 -26.27 8.69
C ARG A 165 -9.11 -25.96 7.60
N TYR A 166 -8.90 -24.90 6.82
CA TYR A 166 -9.81 -24.42 5.78
C TYR A 166 -9.11 -24.26 4.42
N PRO A 167 -8.61 -25.33 3.81
CA PRO A 167 -7.72 -25.27 2.64
C PRO A 167 -8.36 -24.60 1.40
N SER A 168 -9.69 -24.73 1.24
CA SER A 168 -10.42 -24.16 0.10
C SER A 168 -10.90 -22.74 0.32
N THR A 169 -10.76 -22.20 1.52
CA THR A 169 -11.27 -20.88 1.86
C THR A 169 -10.35 -19.78 1.31
N HIS A 170 -10.95 -18.74 0.74
CA HIS A 170 -10.27 -17.54 0.32
C HIS A 170 -10.03 -16.64 1.54
N PHE A 171 -8.77 -16.48 1.90
CA PHE A 171 -8.34 -15.56 2.95
C PHE A 171 -7.64 -14.36 2.34
N ASP A 172 -8.00 -13.16 2.81
CA ASP A 172 -7.25 -11.93 2.64
C ASP A 172 -6.59 -11.54 3.96
N PHE A 173 -5.39 -10.96 3.89
CA PHE A 173 -4.67 -10.45 5.06
C PHE A 173 -4.58 -8.94 5.01
N HIS A 174 -4.82 -8.29 6.16
CA HIS A 174 -4.73 -6.84 6.33
C HIS A 174 -3.75 -6.53 7.47
N ALA A 175 -2.67 -5.81 7.18
CA ALA A 175 -1.61 -5.54 8.14
C ALA A 175 -1.51 -4.05 8.48
N HIS A 176 -1.72 -3.71 9.77
CA HIS A 176 -1.28 -2.41 10.31
C HIS A 176 0.23 -2.38 10.55
N ASN A 177 0.82 -1.17 10.59
CA ASN A 177 2.26 -0.95 10.51
C ASN A 177 2.88 -0.45 11.84
N ASP A 178 2.27 -0.76 12.98
CA ASP A 178 2.67 -0.21 14.29
C ASP A 178 4.11 -0.54 14.71
N TYR A 179 4.63 -1.70 14.30
CA TYR A 179 6.04 -2.09 14.49
C TYR A 179 6.89 -1.99 13.21
N ASP A 180 6.40 -1.30 12.18
CA ASP A 180 7.05 -1.21 10.86
C ASP A 180 7.26 -2.58 10.17
N LEU A 181 6.37 -3.54 10.44
CA LEU A 181 6.45 -4.90 9.92
C LEU A 181 5.38 -5.23 8.87
N ALA A 182 4.49 -4.30 8.53
CA ALA A 182 3.36 -4.57 7.65
C ALA A 182 3.75 -5.16 6.29
N VAL A 183 4.84 -4.68 5.67
CA VAL A 183 5.35 -5.22 4.39
C VAL A 183 5.90 -6.63 4.56
N GLY A 184 6.70 -6.89 5.61
CA GLY A 184 7.22 -8.21 5.93
C GLY A 184 6.12 -9.20 6.29
N ASN A 185 5.10 -8.74 7.02
CA ASN A 185 3.91 -9.53 7.36
C ASN A 185 3.09 -9.89 6.13
N SER A 186 2.94 -8.95 5.17
CA SER A 186 2.27 -9.21 3.89
C SER A 186 3.00 -10.27 3.06
N LEU A 187 4.34 -10.22 3.01
CA LEU A 187 5.16 -11.26 2.38
C LEU A 187 4.93 -12.64 3.04
N ALA A 188 4.96 -12.69 4.36
CA ALA A 188 4.73 -13.91 5.12
C ALA A 188 3.31 -14.45 4.89
N ALA A 189 2.31 -13.60 4.82
CA ALA A 189 0.93 -13.98 4.57
C ALA A 189 0.76 -14.69 3.21
N VAL A 190 1.35 -14.16 2.14
CA VAL A 190 1.30 -14.81 0.83
C VAL A 190 2.02 -16.16 0.86
N LYS A 191 3.18 -16.26 1.54
CA LYS A 191 3.86 -17.53 1.74
C LYS A 191 3.03 -18.55 2.55
N ALA A 192 2.18 -18.08 3.46
CA ALA A 192 1.23 -18.94 4.20
C ALA A 192 0.02 -19.36 3.34
N GLY A 193 -0.13 -18.82 2.13
CA GLY A 193 -1.16 -19.23 1.18
C GLY A 193 -2.44 -18.37 1.21
N VAL A 194 -2.38 -17.11 1.70
CA VAL A 194 -3.50 -16.18 1.50
C VAL A 194 -3.64 -15.80 0.03
N SER A 195 -4.86 -15.49 -0.37
CA SER A 195 -5.21 -15.21 -1.76
C SER A 195 -5.31 -13.72 -2.06
N GLY A 196 -5.34 -12.86 -1.03
CA GLY A 196 -5.42 -11.42 -1.18
C GLY A 196 -4.71 -10.66 -0.07
N LEU A 197 -4.32 -9.42 -0.37
CA LEU A 197 -3.71 -8.49 0.57
C LEU A 197 -4.46 -7.16 0.53
N HIS A 198 -4.76 -6.63 1.71
CA HIS A 198 -5.26 -5.27 1.84
C HIS A 198 -4.10 -4.32 2.07
N VAL A 199 -4.00 -3.33 1.20
CA VAL A 199 -2.94 -2.33 1.19
C VAL A 199 -3.54 -0.94 1.00
N THR A 200 -2.78 0.09 1.36
CA THR A 200 -3.21 1.47 1.14
C THR A 200 -2.16 2.24 0.36
N VAL A 201 -2.62 3.22 -0.42
CA VAL A 201 -1.68 4.12 -1.11
C VAL A 201 -0.91 4.90 -0.04
N ASN A 202 0.41 4.98 -0.20
CA ASN A 202 1.35 5.60 0.76
C ASN A 202 1.37 4.98 2.16
N GLY A 203 0.70 3.86 2.38
CA GLY A 203 0.58 3.25 3.70
C GLY A 203 -0.33 4.02 4.66
N LEU A 204 -1.22 4.89 4.15
CA LEU A 204 -2.13 5.67 4.99
C LEU A 204 -3.06 4.77 5.79
N GLY A 205 -3.39 5.18 7.01
CA GLY A 205 -4.29 4.48 7.91
C GLY A 205 -4.21 5.02 9.32
N GLU A 206 -4.90 4.38 10.24
CA GLU A 206 -4.85 4.74 11.66
C GLU A 206 -3.45 4.54 12.23
N ARG A 207 -3.07 5.34 13.21
CA ARG A 207 -1.80 5.30 13.94
C ARG A 207 -0.58 5.37 13.01
N CYS A 208 0.14 4.25 12.84
CA CYS A 208 1.30 4.15 11.94
C CYS A 208 0.93 3.73 10.51
N GLY A 209 -0.38 3.60 10.22
CA GLY A 209 -0.88 3.24 8.90
C GLY A 209 -0.91 1.75 8.63
N ASN A 210 -0.89 1.40 7.36
CA ASN A 210 -1.05 0.06 6.81
C ASN A 210 0.13 -0.32 5.90
N ALA A 211 0.10 -1.55 5.39
CA ALA A 211 1.02 -1.98 4.34
C ALA A 211 0.90 -1.09 3.09
N PRO A 212 1.98 -0.41 2.63
CA PRO A 212 1.91 0.48 1.48
C PRO A 212 1.86 -0.31 0.16
N LEU A 213 0.91 0.08 -0.72
CA LEU A 213 0.68 -0.55 -2.02
C LEU A 213 1.97 -0.73 -2.83
N ALA A 214 2.78 0.32 -2.95
CA ALA A 214 3.97 0.32 -3.79
C ALA A 214 5.02 -0.69 -3.30
N SER A 215 5.29 -0.72 -1.99
CA SER A 215 6.25 -1.64 -1.40
C SER A 215 5.79 -3.10 -1.48
N VAL A 216 4.49 -3.34 -1.19
CA VAL A 216 3.91 -4.68 -1.28
C VAL A 216 3.94 -5.19 -2.72
N GLN A 217 3.55 -4.35 -3.69
CA GLN A 217 3.62 -4.71 -5.11
C GLN A 217 5.05 -5.10 -5.53
N ALA A 218 6.06 -4.32 -5.14
CA ALA A 218 7.44 -4.62 -5.48
C ALA A 218 7.91 -5.95 -4.90
N ILE A 219 7.63 -6.24 -3.62
CA ILE A 219 8.04 -7.52 -3.02
C ILE A 219 7.30 -8.72 -3.60
N LEU A 220 6.02 -8.59 -3.97
CA LEU A 220 5.26 -9.66 -4.61
C LEU A 220 5.91 -10.06 -5.93
N ARG A 221 6.28 -9.08 -6.73
CA ARG A 221 6.95 -9.31 -8.02
C ARG A 221 8.37 -9.85 -7.86
N ASP A 222 9.20 -9.16 -7.06
CA ASP A 222 10.64 -9.42 -7.02
C ASP A 222 11.01 -10.61 -6.12
N GLN A 223 10.29 -10.80 -5.01
CA GLN A 223 10.61 -11.83 -4.02
C GLN A 223 9.75 -13.10 -4.13
N LEU A 224 8.54 -12.97 -4.67
CA LEU A 224 7.60 -14.09 -4.79
C LEU A 224 7.25 -14.43 -6.25
N HIS A 225 7.70 -13.63 -7.21
CA HIS A 225 7.43 -13.80 -8.64
C HIS A 225 5.92 -13.87 -8.97
N VAL A 226 5.11 -13.12 -8.19
CA VAL A 226 3.67 -13.02 -8.40
C VAL A 226 3.39 -11.87 -9.36
N ASP A 227 2.73 -12.18 -10.47
CA ASP A 227 2.18 -11.17 -11.37
C ASP A 227 0.77 -10.78 -10.91
N THR A 228 0.63 -9.57 -10.43
CA THR A 228 -0.65 -8.99 -9.97
C THR A 228 -1.38 -8.23 -11.07
N GLY A 229 -0.75 -7.98 -12.21
CA GLY A 229 -1.27 -7.11 -13.25
C GLY A 229 -1.27 -5.61 -12.89
N ILE A 230 -0.75 -5.23 -11.72
CA ILE A 230 -0.62 -3.82 -11.30
C ILE A 230 0.43 -3.12 -12.15
N ARG A 231 0.08 -1.94 -12.66
CA ARG A 231 0.95 -1.11 -13.46
C ARG A 231 1.85 -0.26 -12.55
N GLU A 232 3.08 -0.73 -12.37
CA GLU A 232 4.06 -0.11 -11.46
C GLU A 232 4.47 1.29 -11.91
N ASP A 233 4.45 1.58 -13.21
CA ASP A 233 4.72 2.91 -13.78
C ASP A 233 3.72 3.98 -13.35
N ARG A 234 2.56 3.60 -12.80
CA ARG A 234 1.51 4.49 -12.31
C ARG A 234 1.52 4.69 -10.79
N LEU A 235 2.34 3.94 -10.05
CA LEU A 235 2.37 4.02 -8.59
C LEU A 235 2.82 5.39 -8.07
N GLY A 236 3.80 6.02 -8.73
CA GLY A 236 4.23 7.37 -8.36
C GLY A 236 3.15 8.43 -8.57
N GLU A 237 2.33 8.29 -9.61
CA GLU A 237 1.25 9.24 -9.92
C GLU A 237 0.10 9.14 -8.90
N ILE A 238 -0.39 7.93 -8.62
CA ILE A 238 -1.44 7.74 -7.60
C ILE A 238 -0.94 8.15 -6.20
N SER A 239 0.33 7.91 -5.90
CA SER A 239 0.96 8.30 -4.65
C SER A 239 0.91 9.82 -4.42
N ARG A 240 1.33 10.61 -5.43
CA ARG A 240 1.25 12.08 -5.38
C ARG A 240 -0.19 12.61 -5.34
N LEU A 241 -1.11 11.95 -6.06
CA LEU A 241 -2.52 12.31 -6.02
C LEU A 241 -3.10 12.15 -4.60
N VAL A 242 -2.78 11.04 -3.93
CA VAL A 242 -3.23 10.79 -2.55
C VAL A 242 -2.55 11.73 -1.56
N GLU A 243 -1.25 12.03 -1.71
CA GLU A 243 -0.55 13.06 -0.93
C GLU A 243 -1.28 14.42 -1.00
N GLY A 244 -1.60 14.86 -2.22
CA GLY A 244 -2.28 16.14 -2.45
C GLY A 244 -3.68 16.21 -1.81
N TYR A 245 -4.44 15.12 -1.82
CA TYR A 245 -5.79 15.09 -1.25
C TYR A 245 -5.80 14.84 0.27
N SER A 246 -4.87 14.04 0.78
CA SER A 246 -4.78 13.75 2.21
C SER A 246 -4.08 14.84 3.02
N GLY A 247 -3.24 15.64 2.37
CA GLY A 247 -2.34 16.59 3.03
C GLY A 247 -1.21 15.92 3.83
N ILE A 248 -1.04 14.60 3.73
CA ILE A 248 0.02 13.85 4.39
C ILE A 248 1.17 13.68 3.41
N ALA A 249 2.29 14.36 3.70
CA ALA A 249 3.47 14.34 2.84
C ALA A 249 4.14 12.97 2.79
N ILE A 250 4.62 12.60 1.61
CA ILE A 250 5.43 11.41 1.39
C ILE A 250 6.85 11.69 1.90
N ALA A 251 7.39 10.82 2.75
CA ALA A 251 8.79 10.95 3.16
C ALA A 251 9.72 10.81 1.94
N PRO A 252 10.72 11.69 1.76
CA PRO A 252 11.60 11.64 0.60
C PRO A 252 12.32 10.31 0.39
N ASN A 253 12.52 9.55 1.47
CA ASN A 253 13.13 8.22 1.47
C ASN A 253 12.10 7.07 1.56
N GLN A 254 10.80 7.34 1.38
CA GLN A 254 9.79 6.29 1.39
C GLN A 254 10.01 5.34 0.20
N PRO A 255 10.08 4.02 0.43
CA PRO A 255 10.37 3.07 -0.64
C PRO A 255 9.47 3.26 -1.86
N ILE A 256 10.04 3.16 -3.05
CA ILE A 256 9.41 3.25 -4.39
C ILE A 256 8.93 4.66 -4.75
N VAL A 257 8.18 5.34 -3.89
CA VAL A 257 7.43 6.57 -4.22
C VAL A 257 8.10 7.84 -3.74
N GLY A 258 9.03 7.75 -2.78
CA GLY A 258 9.76 8.89 -2.25
C GLY A 258 10.65 9.55 -3.31
N GLU A 259 10.93 10.84 -3.13
CA GLU A 259 11.68 11.64 -4.09
C GLU A 259 13.10 11.10 -4.29
N ASN A 260 13.78 10.70 -3.20
CA ASN A 260 15.21 10.36 -3.19
C ASN A 260 15.51 8.87 -3.43
N VAL A 261 14.49 8.00 -3.62
CA VAL A 261 14.70 6.55 -3.62
C VAL A 261 15.53 6.03 -4.81
N PHE A 262 15.61 6.79 -5.90
CA PHE A 262 16.41 6.48 -7.09
C PHE A 262 17.59 7.44 -7.28
N THR A 263 17.96 8.17 -6.22
CA THR A 263 19.01 9.18 -6.26
C THR A 263 20.29 8.62 -5.64
N GLN A 264 21.38 8.58 -6.43
CA GLN A 264 22.72 8.24 -5.96
C GLN A 264 23.42 9.49 -5.42
N VAL A 265 23.90 9.42 -4.19
CA VAL A 265 24.58 10.56 -3.53
C VAL A 265 26.09 10.43 -3.59
N ALA A 266 26.62 9.23 -3.36
CA ALA A 266 28.08 9.01 -3.29
C ALA A 266 28.68 8.86 -4.69
N GLY A 267 29.78 9.56 -4.94
CA GLY A 267 30.51 9.50 -6.22
C GLY A 267 30.98 8.09 -6.60
N VAL A 268 31.31 7.25 -5.61
CA VAL A 268 31.70 5.84 -5.85
C VAL A 268 30.52 5.01 -6.40
N HIS A 269 29.29 5.32 -6.01
CA HIS A 269 28.10 4.65 -6.54
C HIS A 269 27.86 5.05 -8.00
N ALA A 270 27.93 6.36 -8.30
CA ALA A 270 27.81 6.83 -9.68
C ALA A 270 28.90 6.28 -10.60
N ASP A 271 30.13 6.13 -10.11
CA ASP A 271 31.21 5.49 -10.84
C ASP A 271 30.96 3.98 -11.05
N GLY A 272 30.39 3.30 -10.06
CA GLY A 272 30.00 1.89 -10.13
C GLY A 272 28.85 1.64 -11.10
N ASP A 273 27.88 2.55 -11.18
CA ASP A 273 26.80 2.48 -12.17
C ASP A 273 27.34 2.59 -13.61
N ASN A 274 28.44 3.33 -13.83
CA ASN A 274 29.16 3.36 -15.10
C ASN A 274 29.94 2.07 -15.40
N LYS A 275 30.10 1.19 -14.40
CA LYS A 275 30.86 -0.08 -14.49
C LYS A 275 29.92 -1.26 -14.31
N ASP A 276 29.01 -1.43 -15.24
CA ASP A 276 28.05 -2.54 -15.28
C ASP A 276 27.00 -2.53 -14.16
N ASN A 277 26.54 -1.33 -13.76
CA ASN A 277 25.47 -1.15 -12.78
C ASN A 277 25.72 -1.85 -11.43
N LEU A 278 26.94 -1.76 -10.90
CA LEU A 278 27.36 -2.47 -9.67
C LEU A 278 26.53 -2.12 -8.44
N TYR A 279 25.85 -0.97 -8.43
CA TYR A 279 25.00 -0.51 -7.33
C TYR A 279 23.50 -0.49 -7.68
N CYS A 280 23.09 -1.29 -8.66
CA CYS A 280 21.71 -1.49 -9.03
C CYS A 280 21.14 -2.76 -8.39
N ASN A 281 19.86 -2.72 -8.06
CA ASN A 281 19.07 -3.88 -7.65
C ASN A 281 17.85 -4.01 -8.57
N ASP A 282 16.94 -4.94 -8.29
CA ASP A 282 15.74 -5.20 -9.10
C ASP A 282 14.75 -4.02 -9.14
N LEU A 283 14.88 -3.06 -8.21
CA LEU A 283 14.09 -1.84 -8.18
C LEU A 283 14.66 -0.80 -9.16
N VAL A 284 14.59 -1.10 -10.45
CA VAL A 284 15.05 -0.17 -11.49
C VAL A 284 14.04 0.98 -11.67
N PRO A 285 14.51 2.24 -11.75
CA PRO A 285 13.63 3.43 -11.78
C PRO A 285 12.59 3.40 -12.90
N GLU A 286 12.94 2.88 -14.06
CA GLU A 286 12.12 2.84 -15.27
C GLU A 286 10.84 2.04 -15.08
N ARG A 287 10.85 0.99 -14.22
CA ARG A 287 9.65 0.23 -13.82
C ARG A 287 8.57 1.12 -13.22
N PHE A 288 9.00 2.16 -12.52
CA PHE A 288 8.14 3.08 -11.78
C PHE A 288 7.92 4.41 -12.50
N GLY A 289 8.23 4.47 -13.80
CA GLY A 289 8.12 5.67 -14.62
C GLY A 289 9.06 6.79 -14.19
N ARG A 290 10.20 6.43 -13.57
CA ARG A 290 11.20 7.36 -13.04
C ARG A 290 12.54 7.18 -13.74
N LYS A 291 13.48 8.05 -13.40
CA LYS A 291 14.88 7.98 -13.84
C LYS A 291 15.79 7.89 -12.62
N ARG A 292 16.99 7.37 -12.85
CA ARG A 292 18.07 7.45 -11.87
C ARG A 292 18.63 8.87 -11.85
N GLU A 293 18.84 9.38 -10.67
CA GLU A 293 19.34 10.73 -10.44
C GLU A 293 20.67 10.69 -9.67
N TYR A 294 21.49 11.70 -9.86
CA TYR A 294 22.78 11.84 -9.17
C TYR A 294 22.80 13.15 -8.43
N ALA A 295 22.69 13.09 -7.10
CA ALA A 295 22.63 14.27 -6.26
C ALA A 295 23.90 15.11 -6.35
N LEU A 296 23.73 16.42 -6.24
CA LEU A 296 24.81 17.40 -6.20
C LEU A 296 24.97 17.91 -4.76
N GLY A 297 26.19 17.84 -4.21
CA GLY A 297 26.45 18.27 -2.85
C GLY A 297 27.82 17.84 -2.32
N LYS A 298 27.98 17.86 -1.01
CA LYS A 298 29.26 17.59 -0.32
C LYS A 298 29.94 16.28 -0.76
N ASN A 299 29.18 15.22 -0.98
CA ASN A 299 29.68 13.88 -1.31
C ASN A 299 29.74 13.62 -2.82
N SER A 300 29.42 14.60 -3.65
CA SER A 300 29.43 14.46 -5.10
C SER A 300 30.85 14.34 -5.61
N GLY A 301 31.13 13.20 -6.22
CA GLY A 301 32.39 12.98 -6.94
C GLY A 301 32.31 13.46 -8.40
N LYS A 302 33.44 13.36 -9.11
CA LYS A 302 33.51 13.71 -10.54
C LYS A 302 32.47 12.98 -11.39
N ALA A 303 32.14 11.72 -11.04
CA ALA A 303 31.16 10.92 -11.77
C ALA A 303 29.75 11.49 -11.68
N ASN A 304 29.30 11.93 -10.48
CA ASN A 304 27.99 12.56 -10.31
C ASN A 304 27.86 13.82 -11.15
N ILE A 305 28.90 14.65 -11.12
CA ILE A 305 28.92 15.92 -11.83
C ILE A 305 28.95 15.69 -13.34
N ALA A 306 29.80 14.75 -13.80
CA ALA A 306 29.86 14.40 -15.22
C ALA A 306 28.50 13.94 -15.75
N ARG A 307 27.77 13.09 -15.01
CA ARG A 307 26.42 12.65 -15.39
C ARG A 307 25.43 13.81 -15.51
N ASN A 308 25.38 14.67 -14.50
CA ASN A 308 24.48 15.83 -14.56
C ASN A 308 24.84 16.81 -15.69
N LEU A 309 26.14 17.00 -15.98
CA LEU A 309 26.58 17.81 -17.10
C LEU A 309 26.18 17.19 -18.45
N GLU A 310 26.36 15.87 -18.60
CA GLU A 310 25.97 15.11 -19.80
C GLU A 310 24.46 15.24 -20.06
N GLU A 311 23.63 15.09 -19.03
CA GLU A 311 22.17 15.23 -19.13
C GLU A 311 21.73 16.64 -19.56
N LEU A 312 22.48 17.65 -19.14
CA LEU A 312 22.24 19.06 -19.52
C LEU A 312 22.90 19.44 -20.84
N GLY A 313 23.65 18.54 -21.46
CA GLY A 313 24.40 18.84 -22.70
C GLY A 313 25.52 19.86 -22.49
N LEU A 314 26.09 19.94 -21.28
CA LEU A 314 27.16 20.87 -20.93
C LEU A 314 28.52 20.16 -21.01
N GLU A 315 29.39 20.64 -21.90
CA GLU A 315 30.76 20.14 -22.06
C GLU A 315 31.74 21.05 -21.31
N LEU A 316 32.52 20.47 -20.39
CA LEU A 316 33.56 21.18 -19.62
C LEU A 316 34.89 20.48 -19.78
N THR A 317 35.97 21.26 -19.77
CA THR A 317 37.34 20.72 -19.66
C THR A 317 37.57 20.06 -18.28
N PRO A 318 38.54 19.17 -18.11
CA PRO A 318 38.88 18.56 -16.83
C PRO A 318 39.12 19.55 -15.70
N GLU A 319 39.77 20.69 -16.03
CA GLU A 319 40.03 21.75 -15.05
C GLU A 319 38.75 22.49 -14.66
N GLN A 320 37.87 22.81 -15.62
CA GLN A 320 36.57 23.43 -15.37
C GLN A 320 35.70 22.51 -14.53
N THR A 321 35.64 21.22 -14.86
CA THR A 321 34.91 20.22 -14.07
C THR A 321 35.44 20.17 -12.63
N ARG A 322 36.76 20.21 -12.41
CA ARG A 322 37.36 20.23 -11.07
C ARG A 322 36.88 21.45 -10.27
N ARG A 323 36.86 22.64 -10.86
CA ARG A 323 36.41 23.89 -10.22
C ARG A 323 34.93 23.87 -9.88
N VAL A 324 34.08 23.37 -10.82
CA VAL A 324 32.66 23.20 -10.57
C VAL A 324 32.42 22.19 -9.43
N THR A 325 33.17 21.07 -9.42
CA THR A 325 33.11 20.10 -8.32
C THR A 325 33.43 20.73 -6.98
N GLN A 326 34.50 21.50 -6.94
CA GLN A 326 34.89 22.20 -5.73
C GLN A 326 33.79 23.15 -5.24
N ARG A 327 33.20 23.94 -6.16
CA ARG A 327 32.12 24.88 -5.82
C ARG A 327 30.89 24.18 -5.25
N ILE A 328 30.48 23.07 -5.86
CA ILE A 328 29.35 22.27 -5.39
C ILE A 328 29.65 21.69 -3.99
N THR A 329 30.86 21.19 -3.75
CA THR A 329 31.27 20.70 -2.45
C THR A 329 31.22 21.80 -1.38
N GLU A 330 31.69 23.01 -1.69
CA GLU A 330 31.62 24.17 -0.80
C GLU A 330 30.19 24.58 -0.42
N LEU A 331 29.26 24.56 -1.41
CA LEU A 331 27.84 24.79 -1.16
C LEU A 331 27.25 23.69 -0.25
N GLY A 332 27.56 22.43 -0.53
CA GLY A 332 27.12 21.30 0.29
C GLY A 332 27.67 21.31 1.73
N ASP A 333 28.92 21.79 1.93
CA ASP A 333 29.50 22.00 3.29
C ASP A 333 28.74 23.06 4.09
N ARG A 334 28.18 24.05 3.42
CA ARG A 334 27.31 25.07 4.01
C ARG A 334 25.87 24.61 4.24
N LYS A 335 25.56 23.33 3.92
CA LYS A 335 24.19 22.78 3.95
C LYS A 335 23.22 23.43 2.93
N GLU A 336 23.77 24.05 1.90
CA GLU A 336 22.98 24.52 0.78
C GLU A 336 22.63 23.33 -0.12
N MET A 337 21.34 23.24 -0.50
CA MET A 337 20.88 22.22 -1.44
C MET A 337 21.22 22.67 -2.85
N VAL A 338 21.87 21.82 -3.62
CA VAL A 338 22.19 22.06 -5.03
C VAL A 338 21.37 21.09 -5.88
N THR A 339 20.60 21.63 -6.79
CA THR A 339 19.78 20.87 -7.74
C THR A 339 20.46 20.82 -9.11
N GLN A 340 19.97 19.96 -10.00
CA GLN A 340 20.41 19.92 -11.40
C GLN A 340 20.16 21.26 -12.12
N ASP A 341 19.07 21.95 -11.78
CA ASP A 341 18.69 23.25 -12.35
C ASP A 341 19.69 24.38 -11.95
N ASP A 342 20.37 24.24 -10.81
CA ASP A 342 21.38 25.21 -10.38
C ASP A 342 22.71 25.05 -11.12
N LEU A 343 22.95 23.88 -11.72
CA LEU A 343 24.24 23.54 -12.32
C LEU A 343 24.65 24.47 -13.46
N PRO A 344 23.79 24.89 -14.41
CA PRO A 344 24.15 25.85 -15.46
C PRO A 344 24.60 27.19 -14.89
N PHE A 345 23.98 27.67 -13.82
CA PHE A 345 24.34 28.93 -13.15
C PHE A 345 25.69 28.80 -12.44
N ILE A 346 25.92 27.70 -11.74
CA ILE A 346 27.20 27.41 -11.06
C ILE A 346 28.35 27.34 -12.10
N VAL A 347 28.10 26.64 -13.22
CA VAL A 347 29.07 26.57 -14.33
C VAL A 347 29.38 27.96 -14.88
N SER A 348 28.33 28.74 -15.19
CA SER A 348 28.49 30.10 -15.70
C SER A 348 29.30 30.97 -14.75
N ASP A 349 29.03 30.90 -13.44
CA ASP A 349 29.73 31.68 -12.41
C ASP A 349 31.21 31.27 -12.30
N VAL A 350 31.50 29.99 -12.25
CA VAL A 350 32.86 29.44 -12.22
C VAL A 350 33.69 29.82 -13.46
N LEU A 351 33.03 29.90 -14.64
CA LEU A 351 33.68 30.20 -15.91
C LEU A 351 33.95 31.69 -16.10
N LYS A 352 33.14 32.59 -15.50
CA LYS A 352 33.32 34.05 -15.58
C LYS A 352 34.64 34.54 -14.95
N TYR A 353 35.14 33.78 -14.00
CA TYR A 353 36.38 34.11 -13.26
C TYR A 353 37.57 33.23 -13.70
N SER A 354 37.55 32.75 -14.96
CA SER A 354 38.57 31.89 -15.53
C SER A 354 39.53 32.67 -16.43
#